data_07dbdbd302d0756ba9c3e073ce2b411c
#
_entry.id   07dbdbd302d0756ba9c3e073ce2b411c
#
_cell.length_a   1.000
_cell.length_b   1.000
_cell.length_c   1.000
_cell.angle_alpha   90.00
_cell.angle_beta   90.00
_cell.angle_gamma   90.00
#
_symmetry.space_group_name_H-M   'P 1'
#
loop_
_entity.id
_entity.type
_entity.pdbx_description
1 polymer ?
#
loop_
_entity_poly.entity_id
_entity_poly.type
_entity_poly.pdbx_seq_one_letter_code
_entity_poly.pdbx_strand_id
1 'polypeptide(L)'
;MWLAPGRAGTLALMTASMLLDRLHGEGYGASQIVFIIGADAFAEIATWHNYPAILNRCHFAVISRPGQQADELRARLPDLADRFITITPESRAPDSGTGASVALTSRTPAIFLIGAATPNVSSTEIRERRRAGLPIGGLVPEAVEQYIRRHELYAGAVPTAGHLHEYKAQ
;
A
#
# COMPACT_ATOMS: atom_id res chain seq x y z
N MET A 1 -7.13 16.85 18.32
CA MET A 1 -6.09 16.10 19.05
C MET A 1 -5.35 15.26 18.02
N TRP A 2 -4.17 15.71 17.62
CA TRP A 2 -3.37 15.11 16.54
C TRP A 2 -2.64 13.89 17.13
N LEU A 3 -2.95 12.70 16.63
CA LEU A 3 -2.22 11.49 17.04
C LEU A 3 -0.85 11.50 16.36
N ALA A 4 0.20 11.45 17.15
CA ALA A 4 1.57 11.36 16.68
C ALA A 4 1.75 10.13 15.75
N PRO A 5 2.56 10.22 14.66
CA PRO A 5 2.69 9.19 13.63
C PRO A 5 3.12 7.81 14.15
N GLY A 6 3.72 7.71 15.34
CA GLY A 6 4.15 6.43 15.92
C GLY A 6 3.03 5.48 16.40
N ARG A 7 1.83 5.99 16.71
CA ARG A 7 0.72 5.12 17.19
C ARG A 7 -0.09 4.47 16.08
N ALA A 8 -0.24 5.13 14.93
CA ALA A 8 -0.94 4.54 13.79
C ALA A 8 -0.14 3.36 13.18
N GLY A 9 1.18 3.47 13.15
CA GLY A 9 2.06 2.39 12.74
C GLY A 9 1.90 1.14 13.61
N THR A 10 1.98 1.28 14.93
CA THR A 10 1.90 0.15 15.87
C THR A 10 0.57 -0.60 15.76
N LEU A 11 -0.56 0.10 15.59
CA LEU A 11 -1.87 -0.54 15.47
C LEU A 11 -2.00 -1.32 14.14
N ALA A 12 -1.51 -0.76 13.04
CA ALA A 12 -1.48 -1.45 11.75
C ALA A 12 -0.57 -2.70 11.78
N LEU A 13 0.54 -2.63 12.50
CA LEU A 13 1.53 -3.70 12.64
C LEU A 13 0.98 -4.88 13.45
N MET A 14 0.20 -4.62 14.50
CA MET A 14 -0.51 -5.66 15.26
C MET A 14 -1.60 -6.32 14.40
N THR A 15 -2.26 -5.57 13.54
CA THR A 15 -3.35 -6.06 12.66
C THR A 15 -2.84 -7.13 11.67
N ALA A 16 -1.65 -6.97 11.10
CA ALA A 16 -1.09 -7.94 10.16
C ALA A 16 -0.84 -9.31 10.83
N SER A 17 -0.22 -9.32 12.03
CA SER A 17 0.01 -10.55 12.77
C SER A 17 -1.29 -11.23 13.18
N MET A 18 -2.28 -10.48 13.67
CA MET A 18 -3.60 -11.00 14.06
C MET A 18 -4.35 -11.58 12.86
N LEU A 19 -4.26 -10.94 11.68
CA LEU A 19 -4.86 -11.47 10.45
C LEU A 19 -4.22 -12.80 10.06
N LEU A 20 -2.89 -12.90 10.13
CA LEU A 20 -2.17 -14.14 9.84
C LEU A 20 -2.50 -15.24 10.87
N ASP A 21 -2.64 -14.88 12.16
CA ASP A 21 -3.08 -15.85 13.20
C ASP A 21 -4.44 -16.44 12.86
N ARG A 22 -5.38 -15.59 12.45
CA ARG A 22 -6.72 -16.02 12.05
C ARG A 22 -6.67 -16.93 10.82
N LEU A 23 -5.97 -16.54 9.75
CA LEU A 23 -5.89 -17.34 8.53
C LEU A 23 -5.24 -18.70 8.77
N HIS A 24 -4.19 -18.75 9.60
CA HIS A 24 -3.59 -20.02 9.99
C HIS A 24 -4.55 -20.87 10.86
N GLY A 25 -5.33 -20.24 11.74
CA GLY A 25 -6.38 -20.90 12.51
C GLY A 25 -7.52 -21.47 11.64
N GLU A 26 -7.77 -20.88 10.49
CA GLU A 26 -8.71 -21.36 9.45
C GLU A 26 -8.09 -22.48 8.58
N GLY A 27 -6.81 -22.84 8.78
CA GLY A 27 -6.13 -23.93 8.10
C GLY A 27 -5.28 -23.55 6.91
N TYR A 28 -5.14 -22.24 6.59
CA TYR A 28 -4.24 -21.81 5.52
C TYR A 28 -2.78 -21.94 5.94
N GLY A 29 -1.97 -22.63 5.14
CA GLY A 29 -0.53 -22.71 5.32
C GLY A 29 0.19 -21.44 4.88
N ALA A 30 1.40 -21.22 5.37
CA ALA A 30 2.20 -20.03 5.03
C ALA A 30 2.45 -19.86 3.53
N SER A 31 2.56 -20.95 2.76
CA SER A 31 2.72 -20.93 1.30
C SER A 31 1.42 -20.66 0.53
N GLN A 32 0.28 -20.60 1.20
CA GLN A 32 -1.02 -20.32 0.60
C GLN A 32 -1.46 -18.87 0.80
N ILE A 33 -0.72 -18.11 1.62
CA ILE A 33 -1.02 -16.73 1.93
C ILE A 33 0.00 -15.83 1.24
N VAL A 34 -0.48 -14.82 0.53
CA VAL A 34 0.34 -13.76 -0.07
C VAL A 34 -0.10 -12.41 0.51
N PHE A 35 0.78 -11.75 1.25
CA PHE A 35 0.53 -10.41 1.79
C PHE A 35 1.02 -9.36 0.78
N ILE A 36 0.09 -8.61 0.21
CA ILE A 36 0.41 -7.55 -0.77
C ILE A 36 0.66 -6.24 -0.04
N ILE A 37 1.80 -5.59 -0.32
CA ILE A 37 2.23 -4.40 0.41
C ILE A 37 3.03 -3.46 -0.51
N GLY A 38 2.97 -2.15 -0.27
CA GLY A 38 3.83 -1.18 -0.94
C GLY A 38 5.27 -1.23 -0.41
N ALA A 39 6.24 -0.92 -1.27
CA ALA A 39 7.67 -0.93 -0.92
C ALA A 39 7.99 -0.01 0.26
N ASP A 40 7.33 1.16 0.37
CA ASP A 40 7.51 2.10 1.48
C ASP A 40 7.21 1.46 2.83
N ALA A 41 6.05 0.78 2.91
CA ALA A 41 5.62 0.13 4.14
C ALA A 41 6.46 -1.13 4.45
N PHE A 42 6.90 -1.86 3.41
CA PHE A 42 7.78 -3.02 3.59
C PHE A 42 9.18 -2.61 4.03
N ALA A 43 9.67 -1.44 3.64
CA ALA A 43 10.96 -0.93 4.10
C ALA A 43 11.05 -0.76 5.62
N GLU A 44 9.91 -0.64 6.29
CA GLU A 44 9.79 -0.55 7.75
C GLU A 44 9.51 -1.92 8.41
N ILE A 45 9.64 -3.05 7.67
CA ILE A 45 9.26 -4.39 8.15
C ILE A 45 9.97 -4.80 9.44
N ALA A 46 11.21 -4.33 9.65
CA ALA A 46 11.98 -4.61 10.85
C ALA A 46 11.35 -4.01 12.13
N THR A 47 10.46 -3.02 11.98
CA THR A 47 9.74 -2.40 13.11
C THR A 47 8.42 -3.11 13.41
N TRP A 48 8.03 -4.10 12.58
CA TRP A 48 6.76 -4.78 12.73
C TRP A 48 6.75 -5.74 13.89
N HIS A 49 5.56 -5.86 14.52
CA HIS A 49 5.36 -6.84 15.57
C HIS A 49 5.64 -8.26 15.04
N ASN A 50 6.34 -9.06 15.83
CA ASN A 50 6.80 -10.41 15.47
C ASN A 50 7.85 -10.47 14.34
N TYR A 51 8.57 -9.38 14.04
CA TYR A 51 9.75 -9.47 13.19
C TYR A 51 10.89 -10.23 13.94
N PRO A 52 11.67 -11.12 13.31
CA PRO A 52 11.57 -11.52 11.89
C PRO A 52 10.59 -12.69 11.63
N ALA A 53 9.95 -13.23 12.64
CA ALA A 53 9.10 -14.43 12.54
C ALA A 53 7.93 -14.24 11.53
N ILE A 54 7.40 -13.02 11.41
CA ILE A 54 6.32 -12.71 10.47
C ILE A 54 6.67 -13.04 9.01
N LEU A 55 7.95 -12.95 8.65
CA LEU A 55 8.44 -13.26 7.31
C LEU A 55 8.33 -14.74 6.92
N ASN A 56 8.10 -15.62 7.90
CA ASN A 56 7.93 -17.06 7.69
C ASN A 56 6.46 -17.48 7.69
N ARG A 57 5.55 -16.52 7.86
CA ARG A 57 4.12 -16.79 8.03
C ARG A 57 3.30 -16.64 6.75
N CYS A 58 3.86 -15.98 5.74
CA CYS A 58 3.25 -15.80 4.43
C CYS A 58 4.30 -15.39 3.40
N HIS A 59 3.96 -15.49 2.11
CA HIS A 59 4.69 -14.77 1.09
C HIS A 59 4.39 -13.27 1.15
N PHE A 60 5.35 -12.44 0.75
CA PHE A 60 5.13 -11.00 0.58
C PHE A 60 5.21 -10.64 -0.91
N ALA A 61 4.22 -9.93 -1.42
CA ALA A 61 4.23 -9.30 -2.73
C ALA A 61 4.45 -7.79 -2.54
N VAL A 62 5.67 -7.34 -2.71
CA VAL A 62 6.09 -5.96 -2.48
C VAL A 62 6.00 -5.19 -3.80
N ILE A 63 5.06 -4.26 -3.87
CA ILE A 63 4.81 -3.45 -5.05
C ILE A 63 5.63 -2.17 -4.96
N SER A 64 6.55 -1.97 -5.89
CA SER A 64 7.29 -0.72 -6.03
C SER A 64 6.48 0.30 -6.85
N ARG A 65 6.57 1.58 -6.46
CA ARG A 65 6.05 2.69 -7.27
C ARG A 65 7.09 3.10 -8.31
N PRO A 66 6.67 3.79 -9.39
CA PRO A 66 7.61 4.39 -10.33
C PRO A 66 8.62 5.28 -9.60
N GLY A 67 9.91 5.06 -9.82
CA GLY A 67 11.01 5.80 -9.18
C GLY A 67 11.55 5.17 -7.89
N GLN A 68 10.91 4.13 -7.33
CA GLN A 68 11.48 3.32 -6.26
C GLN A 68 11.94 1.98 -6.83
N GLN A 69 13.23 1.78 -6.87
CA GLN A 69 13.80 0.57 -7.46
C GLN A 69 13.87 -0.57 -6.43
N ALA A 70 13.68 -1.80 -6.91
CA ALA A 70 13.87 -3.01 -6.10
C ALA A 70 15.26 -3.05 -5.42
N ASP A 71 16.26 -2.45 -6.07
CA ASP A 71 17.63 -2.38 -5.58
C ASP A 71 17.76 -1.47 -4.35
N GLU A 72 16.98 -0.39 -4.24
CA GLU A 72 16.96 0.46 -3.05
C GLU A 72 16.44 -0.32 -1.83
N LEU A 73 15.42 -1.15 -2.02
CA LEU A 73 14.90 -1.97 -0.93
C LEU A 73 15.89 -3.05 -0.49
N ARG A 74 16.64 -3.64 -1.43
CA ARG A 74 17.73 -4.59 -1.14
C ARG A 74 18.84 -3.93 -0.34
N ALA A 75 19.21 -2.69 -0.70
CA ALA A 75 20.21 -1.92 0.02
C ALA A 75 19.78 -1.55 1.44
N ARG A 76 18.48 -1.27 1.64
CA ARG A 76 17.93 -0.95 2.98
C ARG A 76 17.75 -2.17 3.88
N LEU A 77 17.54 -3.35 3.32
CA LEU A 77 17.29 -4.59 4.03
C LEU A 77 18.27 -5.70 3.59
N PRO A 78 19.56 -5.53 3.82
CA PRO A 78 20.59 -6.46 3.36
C PRO A 78 20.42 -7.88 3.93
N ASP A 79 19.91 -8.01 5.15
CA ASP A 79 19.68 -9.30 5.81
C ASP A 79 18.59 -10.13 5.13
N LEU A 80 17.80 -9.50 4.25
CA LEU A 80 16.74 -10.16 3.49
C LEU A 80 17.10 -10.36 2.02
N ALA A 81 18.32 -10.02 1.59
CA ALA A 81 18.73 -10.02 0.19
C ALA A 81 18.49 -11.38 -0.50
N ASP A 82 18.79 -12.47 0.18
CA ASP A 82 18.63 -13.84 -0.34
C ASP A 82 17.17 -14.29 -0.43
N ARG A 83 16.26 -13.58 0.21
CA ARG A 83 14.81 -13.87 0.20
C ARG A 83 14.05 -13.10 -0.87
N PHE A 84 14.68 -12.11 -1.49
CA PHE A 84 14.07 -11.29 -2.54
C PHE A 84 14.09 -11.98 -3.90
N ILE A 85 12.92 -12.11 -4.50
CA ILE A 85 12.74 -12.59 -5.87
C ILE A 85 12.15 -11.44 -6.68
N THR A 86 12.90 -10.94 -7.67
CA THR A 86 12.41 -9.88 -8.55
C THR A 86 11.52 -10.47 -9.63
N ILE A 87 10.33 -9.91 -9.78
CA ILE A 87 9.39 -10.23 -10.85
C ILE A 87 9.33 -9.03 -11.79
N THR A 88 9.78 -9.24 -13.04
CA THR A 88 9.67 -8.25 -14.11
C THR A 88 8.50 -8.59 -15.02
N PRO A 89 7.97 -7.63 -15.83
CA PRO A 89 6.93 -7.91 -16.81
C PRO A 89 7.30 -9.01 -17.80
N GLU A 90 8.60 -9.12 -18.14
CA GLU A 90 9.13 -10.16 -19.03
C GLU A 90 9.09 -11.56 -18.39
N SER A 91 9.10 -11.64 -17.06
CA SER A 91 8.95 -12.90 -16.31
C SER A 91 7.57 -13.53 -16.46
N ARG A 92 6.64 -12.85 -17.14
CA ARG A 92 5.26 -13.30 -17.37
C ARG A 92 5.08 -14.21 -18.59
N ALA A 93 6.15 -14.52 -19.33
CA ALA A 93 6.07 -15.43 -20.47
C ALA A 93 5.63 -16.82 -20.00
N PRO A 94 4.60 -17.45 -20.66
CA PRO A 94 4.01 -18.71 -20.20
C PRO A 94 4.95 -19.91 -20.24
N ASP A 95 6.09 -19.81 -20.92
CA ASP A 95 7.03 -20.91 -21.15
C ASP A 95 8.35 -20.82 -20.35
N SER A 96 8.61 -19.71 -19.69
CA SER A 96 9.79 -19.63 -18.84
C SER A 96 9.41 -20.13 -17.44
N GLY A 97 9.90 -21.31 -17.05
CA GLY A 97 9.87 -21.83 -15.70
C GLY A 97 10.64 -20.92 -14.74
N THR A 98 10.17 -19.68 -14.67
CA THR A 98 10.81 -18.55 -14.01
C THR A 98 10.72 -18.76 -12.50
N GLY A 99 11.76 -18.35 -11.78
CA GLY A 99 11.88 -18.48 -10.33
C GLY A 99 10.65 -18.07 -9.51
N ALA A 100 9.76 -17.22 -10.06
CA ALA A 100 8.49 -16.84 -9.43
C ALA A 100 7.49 -18.01 -9.32
N SER A 101 7.37 -18.87 -10.38
CA SER A 101 6.50 -20.04 -10.33
C SER A 101 7.02 -21.09 -9.35
N VAL A 102 8.34 -21.27 -9.34
CA VAL A 102 9.01 -22.20 -8.40
C VAL A 102 8.90 -21.71 -6.97
N ALA A 103 9.01 -20.40 -6.73
CA ALA A 103 8.93 -19.84 -5.39
C ALA A 103 7.52 -19.88 -4.81
N LEU A 104 6.46 -19.73 -5.62
CA LEU A 104 5.07 -19.88 -5.18
C LEU A 104 4.73 -21.34 -4.84
N THR A 105 5.42 -22.31 -5.44
CA THR A 105 5.29 -23.73 -5.09
C THR A 105 6.21 -24.13 -3.95
N SER A 106 7.16 -23.28 -3.57
CA SER A 106 8.04 -23.51 -2.43
C SER A 106 7.25 -23.49 -1.11
N ARG A 107 7.55 -24.43 -0.23
CA ARG A 107 7.01 -24.43 1.12
C ARG A 107 7.57 -23.29 1.99
N THR A 108 8.66 -22.68 1.56
CA THR A 108 9.30 -21.57 2.29
C THR A 108 8.77 -20.23 1.76
N PRO A 109 8.20 -19.38 2.63
CA PRO A 109 7.77 -18.04 2.26
C PRO A 109 8.89 -17.22 1.62
N ALA A 110 8.58 -16.51 0.54
CA ALA A 110 9.48 -15.68 -0.24
C ALA A 110 8.96 -14.23 -0.30
N ILE A 111 9.84 -13.29 -0.66
CA ILE A 111 9.52 -11.87 -0.82
C ILE A 111 9.66 -11.53 -2.31
N PHE A 112 8.54 -11.30 -2.97
CA PHE A 112 8.48 -10.94 -4.38
C PHE A 112 8.57 -9.43 -4.54
N LEU A 113 9.59 -8.94 -5.23
CA LEU A 113 9.71 -7.54 -5.62
C LEU A 113 9.08 -7.36 -7.00
N ILE A 114 7.95 -6.66 -7.03
CA ILE A 114 7.15 -6.50 -8.25
C ILE A 114 7.26 -5.05 -8.70
N GLY A 115 7.96 -4.83 -9.81
CA GLY A 115 7.99 -3.55 -10.51
C GLY A 115 6.68 -3.35 -11.28
N ALA A 116 5.74 -2.59 -10.71
CA ALA A 116 4.49 -2.28 -11.39
C ALA A 116 4.51 -0.86 -11.94
N ALA A 117 4.09 -0.69 -13.18
CA ALA A 117 3.80 0.63 -13.76
C ALA A 117 2.49 1.15 -13.15
N THR A 118 2.52 1.49 -11.85
CA THR A 118 1.37 2.06 -11.16
C THR A 118 1.32 3.57 -11.39
N PRO A 119 0.13 4.18 -11.53
CA PRO A 119 0.01 5.62 -11.55
C PRO A 119 0.61 6.23 -10.27
N ASN A 120 1.33 7.34 -10.42
CA ASN A 120 1.86 8.07 -9.26
C ASN A 120 0.74 8.90 -8.60
N VAL A 121 -0.18 8.22 -7.97
CA VAL A 121 -1.34 8.81 -7.31
C VAL A 121 -1.39 8.35 -5.85
N SER A 122 -1.56 9.29 -4.94
CA SER A 122 -1.73 9.00 -3.52
C SER A 122 -3.14 9.35 -3.04
N SER A 123 -3.64 8.61 -2.06
CA SER A 123 -4.92 8.92 -1.41
C SER A 123 -4.89 10.28 -0.69
N THR A 124 -3.72 10.74 -0.27
CA THR A 124 -3.51 12.07 0.32
C THR A 124 -3.75 13.14 -0.73
N GLU A 125 -3.15 13.02 -1.90
CA GLU A 125 -3.35 13.94 -3.02
C GLU A 125 -4.82 14.04 -3.41
N ILE A 126 -5.52 12.88 -3.57
CA ILE A 126 -6.95 12.87 -3.89
C ILE A 126 -7.75 13.65 -2.85
N ARG A 127 -7.49 13.42 -1.56
CA ARG A 127 -8.19 14.12 -0.48
C ARG A 127 -7.92 15.63 -0.47
N GLU A 128 -6.68 16.03 -0.70
CA GLU A 128 -6.29 17.44 -0.75
C GLU A 128 -6.93 18.15 -1.95
N ARG A 129 -6.89 17.55 -3.14
CA ARG A 129 -7.57 18.07 -4.33
C ARG A 129 -9.07 18.25 -4.09
N ARG A 130 -9.72 17.25 -3.48
CA ARG A 130 -11.15 17.35 -3.16
C ARG A 130 -11.45 18.44 -2.15
N ARG A 131 -10.63 18.62 -1.12
CA ARG A 131 -10.76 19.73 -0.15
C ARG A 131 -10.60 21.09 -0.82
N ALA A 132 -9.72 21.19 -1.81
CA ALA A 132 -9.47 22.41 -2.59
C ALA A 132 -10.49 22.62 -3.73
N GLY A 133 -11.49 21.77 -3.91
CA GLY A 133 -12.44 21.85 -5.01
C GLY A 133 -11.86 21.52 -6.39
N LEU A 134 -10.65 20.95 -6.43
CA LEU A 134 -9.96 20.61 -7.67
C LEU A 134 -10.48 19.27 -8.25
N PRO A 135 -10.43 19.07 -9.58
CA PRO A 135 -10.85 17.85 -10.22
C PRO A 135 -9.90 16.67 -9.85
N ILE A 136 -10.47 15.48 -9.78
CA ILE A 136 -9.75 14.21 -9.55
C ILE A 136 -9.91 13.22 -10.72
N GLY A 137 -10.51 13.68 -11.82
CA GLY A 137 -10.64 12.89 -13.06
C GLY A 137 -9.27 12.45 -13.58
N GLY A 138 -9.19 11.21 -14.03
CA GLY A 138 -7.93 10.58 -14.47
C GLY A 138 -6.98 10.14 -13.35
N LEU A 139 -7.20 10.56 -12.11
CA LEU A 139 -6.43 10.10 -10.94
C LEU A 139 -7.05 8.88 -10.25
N VAL A 140 -8.34 8.66 -10.47
CA VAL A 140 -9.09 7.51 -9.99
C VAL A 140 -9.98 6.96 -11.11
N PRO A 141 -10.41 5.70 -11.06
CA PRO A 141 -11.43 5.18 -11.97
C PRO A 141 -12.71 6.01 -11.91
N GLU A 142 -13.38 6.19 -13.06
CA GLU A 142 -14.58 7.02 -13.15
C GLU A 142 -15.67 6.65 -12.13
N ALA A 143 -15.90 5.37 -11.92
CA ALA A 143 -16.88 4.89 -10.93
C ALA A 143 -16.53 5.34 -9.50
N VAL A 144 -15.21 5.39 -9.16
CA VAL A 144 -14.72 5.87 -7.86
C VAL A 144 -14.89 7.39 -7.75
N GLU A 145 -14.60 8.14 -8.83
CA GLU A 145 -14.82 9.59 -8.86
C GLU A 145 -16.31 9.92 -8.63
N GLN A 146 -17.19 9.23 -9.34
CA GLN A 146 -18.65 9.40 -9.19
C GLN A 146 -19.11 9.08 -7.78
N TYR A 147 -18.58 8.01 -7.17
CA TYR A 147 -18.88 7.65 -5.78
C TYR A 147 -18.43 8.75 -4.80
N ILE A 148 -17.20 9.23 -4.92
CA ILE A 148 -16.65 10.31 -4.10
C ILE A 148 -17.50 11.58 -4.23
N ARG A 149 -17.93 11.93 -5.44
CA ARG A 149 -18.78 13.10 -5.70
C ARG A 149 -20.18 12.94 -5.11
N ARG A 150 -20.83 11.79 -5.35
CA ARG A 150 -22.19 11.51 -4.88
C ARG A 150 -22.31 11.55 -3.36
N HIS A 151 -21.29 11.08 -2.67
CA HIS A 151 -21.24 11.01 -1.20
C HIS A 151 -20.52 12.20 -0.58
N GLU A 152 -20.15 13.21 -1.37
CA GLU A 152 -19.44 14.42 -0.94
C GLU A 152 -18.17 14.13 -0.12
N LEU A 153 -17.53 12.98 -0.38
CA LEU A 153 -16.36 12.56 0.39
C LEU A 153 -15.22 13.56 0.18
N TYR A 154 -14.55 13.86 1.29
CA TYR A 154 -13.38 14.73 1.33
C TYR A 154 -13.61 16.15 0.79
N ALA A 155 -14.86 16.59 0.62
CA ALA A 155 -15.17 17.97 0.29
C ALA A 155 -14.68 18.87 1.44
N GLY A 156 -13.97 19.95 1.11
CA GLY A 156 -13.69 21.01 2.08
C GLY A 156 -15.01 21.66 2.50
N ALA A 157 -15.08 22.18 3.74
CA ALA A 157 -16.18 23.02 4.11
C ALA A 157 -16.25 24.18 3.08
N VAL A 158 -17.34 24.23 2.31
CA VAL A 158 -17.60 25.38 1.45
C VAL A 158 -17.62 26.58 2.40
N PRO A 159 -16.78 27.61 2.22
CA PRO A 159 -16.95 28.84 2.96
C PRO A 159 -18.36 29.31 2.63
N THR A 160 -19.28 29.23 3.57
CA THR A 160 -20.58 29.87 3.45
C THR A 160 -20.27 31.31 3.16
N ALA A 161 -20.64 31.79 1.97
CA ALA A 161 -20.52 33.19 1.61
C ALA A 161 -21.30 33.97 2.66
N GLY A 162 -20.57 34.37 3.70
CA GLY A 162 -21.10 35.13 4.81
C GLY A 162 -21.49 36.50 4.27
N HIS A 163 -22.76 36.83 4.44
CA HIS A 163 -23.33 38.16 4.59
C HIS A 163 -22.41 39.33 4.18
N LEU A 164 -22.61 39.78 2.97
CA LEU A 164 -22.32 41.17 2.64
C LEU A 164 -23.24 42.03 3.52
N HIS A 165 -22.74 42.44 4.67
CA HIS A 165 -23.34 43.53 5.42
C HIS A 165 -23.31 44.77 4.53
N GLU A 166 -24.50 45.18 4.08
CA GLU A 166 -24.75 46.54 3.55
C GLU A 166 -24.21 47.59 4.50
N TYR A 167 -23.14 48.23 4.13
CA TYR A 167 -22.74 49.48 4.74
C TYR A 167 -23.63 50.59 4.14
N LYS A 168 -24.75 50.89 4.83
CA LYS A 168 -25.51 52.13 4.53
C LYS A 168 -24.64 53.30 4.96
N ALA A 169 -24.32 54.13 3.98
CA ALA A 169 -23.78 55.45 4.18
C ALA A 169 -24.84 56.33 4.89
N GLN A 170 -24.45 57.01 5.95
CA GLN A 170 -25.00 58.28 6.40
C GLN A 170 -23.89 59.31 6.35
#